data_b8365afd8fe186cb659857b500ac5aa4
#
_entry.id   b8365afd8fe186cb659857b500ac5aa4
#
_cell.length_a   1.000
_cell.length_b   1.000
_cell.length_c   1.000
_cell.angle_alpha   90.00
_cell.angle_beta   90.00
_cell.angle_gamma   90.00
#
_symmetry.space_group_name_H-M   'P 1'
#
loop_
_entity.id
_entity.type
_entity.pdbx_description
1 polymer ?
#
loop_
_entity_poly.entity_id
_entity_poly.type
_entity_poly.pdbx_seq_one_letter_code
_entity_poly.pdbx_strand_id
1 'polypeptide(L)'
;DHIVDIGPGAGEHGGEVIATGTAEEIMKNKNSITGAYLSGRIKIPVPKERRKPTGFITVKGARENNLKNIDVKIPLGIMTCITGVSGSGKSSLTNEILYKRLARDLNRARCIPGAHDDIEGLEQLDKVIDIDQSPIGRTPRSNPATYTGVFDMIRDLFASTPDAKARGYQKGRFSFNVKGGRCEACSGDGILKIEMHF
;
A
#
# COMPACT_ATOMS: atom_id res chain seq x y z
N ASP A 1 21.60 14.04 -22.94
CA ASP A 1 21.15 14.15 -21.57
C ASP A 1 21.95 13.21 -20.66
N HIS A 2 21.84 13.34 -19.35
CA HIS A 2 22.73 12.72 -18.39
C HIS A 2 21.92 11.90 -17.35
N ILE A 3 22.41 10.71 -17.00
CA ILE A 3 21.81 9.81 -16.03
C ILE A 3 22.75 9.65 -14.86
N VAL A 4 22.23 9.69 -13.65
CA VAL A 4 22.91 9.28 -12.42
C VAL A 4 22.16 8.09 -11.85
N ASP A 5 22.82 6.93 -11.81
CA ASP A 5 22.25 5.68 -11.31
C ASP A 5 22.70 5.46 -9.86
N ILE A 6 21.72 5.36 -8.96
CA ILE A 6 21.95 5.22 -7.51
C ILE A 6 21.50 3.84 -7.07
N GLY A 7 22.33 3.16 -6.31
CA GLY A 7 22.08 1.80 -5.82
C GLY A 7 23.15 1.37 -4.81
N PRO A 8 23.52 0.06 -4.82
CA PRO A 8 22.97 -1.03 -5.66
C PRO A 8 21.60 -1.52 -5.20
N GLY A 9 21.25 -1.34 -3.92
CA GLY A 9 19.98 -1.77 -3.34
C GLY A 9 19.16 -0.62 -2.79
N ALA A 10 18.33 -0.91 -1.78
CA ALA A 10 17.48 0.06 -1.10
C ALA A 10 17.84 0.13 0.40
N GLY A 11 17.52 1.25 1.08
CA GLY A 11 17.78 1.46 2.49
C GLY A 11 19.29 1.41 2.79
N GLU A 12 19.70 0.61 3.76
CA GLU A 12 21.09 0.46 4.20
C GLU A 12 22.03 -0.09 3.09
N HIS A 13 21.47 -0.71 2.07
CA HIS A 13 22.20 -1.29 0.93
C HIS A 13 22.18 -0.39 -0.31
N GLY A 14 21.75 0.85 -0.16
CA GLY A 14 21.66 1.84 -1.24
C GLY A 14 22.51 3.08 -0.94
N GLY A 15 22.25 4.14 -1.70
CA GLY A 15 22.88 5.44 -1.48
C GLY A 15 24.22 5.65 -2.17
N GLU A 16 24.70 4.70 -2.98
CA GLU A 16 25.94 4.82 -3.74
C GLU A 16 25.66 5.22 -5.19
N VAL A 17 26.54 6.00 -5.80
CA VAL A 17 26.49 6.27 -7.24
C VAL A 17 27.16 5.11 -7.97
N ILE A 18 26.35 4.28 -8.65
CA ILE A 18 26.81 3.09 -9.36
C ILE A 18 27.38 3.46 -10.74
N ALA A 19 26.74 4.40 -11.40
CA ALA A 19 27.17 4.89 -12.71
C ALA A 19 26.64 6.30 -12.98
N THR A 20 27.38 7.06 -13.78
CA THR A 20 26.94 8.34 -14.32
C THR A 20 27.32 8.43 -15.78
N GLY A 21 26.55 9.17 -16.58
CA GLY A 21 26.83 9.40 -17.98
C GLY A 21 25.59 9.40 -18.85
N THR A 22 25.81 9.21 -20.15
CA THR A 22 24.74 9.05 -21.14
C THR A 22 24.08 7.68 -20.99
N ALA A 23 22.92 7.49 -21.61
CA ALA A 23 22.23 6.19 -21.65
C ALA A 23 23.14 5.07 -22.17
N GLU A 24 23.95 5.37 -23.18
CA GLU A 24 24.86 4.40 -23.78
C GLU A 24 25.99 3.98 -22.81
N GLU A 25 26.51 4.91 -22.03
CA GLU A 25 27.52 4.64 -20.99
C GLU A 25 26.93 3.81 -19.85
N ILE A 26 25.72 4.15 -19.39
CA ILE A 26 25.01 3.38 -18.38
C ILE A 26 24.73 1.95 -18.86
N MET A 27 24.30 1.76 -20.10
CA MET A 27 24.07 0.43 -20.70
C MET A 27 25.33 -0.45 -20.72
N LYS A 28 26.50 0.13 -20.84
CA LYS A 28 27.78 -0.60 -20.83
C LYS A 28 28.23 -1.02 -19.41
N ASN A 29 27.74 -0.33 -18.38
CA ASN A 29 28.11 -0.65 -17.00
C ASN A 29 27.48 -1.98 -16.56
N LYS A 30 28.31 -2.95 -16.17
CA LYS A 30 27.85 -4.29 -15.76
C LYS A 30 27.19 -4.28 -14.38
N ASN A 31 27.53 -3.32 -13.52
CA ASN A 31 27.02 -3.23 -12.16
C ASN A 31 25.69 -2.44 -12.09
N SER A 32 25.34 -1.72 -13.16
CA SER A 32 24.10 -0.95 -13.24
C SER A 32 22.92 -1.86 -13.60
N ILE A 33 21.95 -1.97 -12.68
CA ILE A 33 20.67 -2.63 -12.95
C ILE A 33 19.88 -1.83 -13.99
N THR A 34 19.88 -0.52 -13.89
CA THR A 34 19.28 0.39 -14.88
C THR A 34 19.86 0.14 -16.25
N GLY A 35 21.20 0.06 -16.35
CA GLY A 35 21.90 -0.26 -17.59
C GLY A 35 21.58 -1.66 -18.13
N ALA A 36 21.38 -2.63 -17.25
CA ALA A 36 20.98 -3.97 -17.64
C ALA A 36 19.58 -4.00 -18.28
N TYR A 37 18.62 -3.23 -17.76
CA TYR A 37 17.29 -3.10 -18.36
C TYR A 37 17.32 -2.27 -19.65
N LEU A 38 18.00 -1.14 -19.68
CA LEU A 38 18.11 -0.30 -20.87
C LEU A 38 18.78 -1.04 -22.05
N SER A 39 19.80 -1.85 -21.77
CA SER A 39 20.47 -2.65 -22.80
C SER A 39 19.72 -3.92 -23.21
N GLY A 40 18.65 -4.28 -22.51
CA GLY A 40 17.92 -5.52 -22.71
C GLY A 40 18.60 -6.80 -22.19
N ARG A 41 19.73 -6.68 -21.45
CA ARG A 41 20.37 -7.83 -20.77
C ARG A 41 19.44 -8.44 -19.75
N ILE A 42 18.66 -7.62 -19.06
CA ILE A 42 17.54 -8.02 -18.18
C ILE A 42 16.26 -7.46 -18.77
N LYS A 43 15.22 -8.26 -18.78
CA LYS A 43 13.88 -7.83 -19.23
C LYS A 43 12.79 -8.59 -18.49
N ILE A 44 11.65 -7.96 -18.31
CA ILE A 44 10.44 -8.63 -17.85
C ILE A 44 9.85 -9.37 -19.04
N PRO A 45 9.82 -10.71 -19.02
CA PRO A 45 9.31 -11.46 -20.17
C PRO A 45 7.81 -11.26 -20.35
N VAL A 46 7.37 -11.02 -21.58
CA VAL A 46 5.95 -11.03 -21.93
C VAL A 46 5.55 -12.49 -22.18
N PRO A 47 4.61 -13.06 -21.42
CA PRO A 47 4.19 -14.44 -21.63
C PRO A 47 3.56 -14.62 -23.00
N LYS A 48 3.91 -15.70 -23.69
CA LYS A 48 3.35 -16.05 -25.01
C LYS A 48 1.87 -16.43 -24.90
N GLU A 49 1.54 -17.13 -23.83
CA GLU A 49 0.16 -17.53 -23.54
C GLU A 49 -0.41 -16.67 -22.40
N ARG A 50 -1.62 -16.19 -22.57
CA ARG A 50 -2.34 -15.39 -21.58
C ARG A 50 -3.43 -16.25 -20.93
N ARG A 51 -3.63 -16.05 -19.63
CA ARG A 51 -4.77 -16.66 -18.92
C ARG A 51 -6.08 -16.18 -19.56
N LYS A 52 -7.04 -17.10 -19.65
CA LYS A 52 -8.41 -16.77 -20.09
C LYS A 52 -9.23 -16.31 -18.87
N PRO A 53 -10.11 -15.32 -19.02
CA PRO A 53 -11.03 -14.94 -17.96
C PRO A 53 -11.93 -16.11 -17.54
N THR A 54 -12.19 -16.25 -16.26
CA THR A 54 -13.16 -17.23 -15.72
C THR A 54 -14.58 -16.71 -15.69
N GLY A 55 -14.76 -15.39 -15.77
CA GLY A 55 -16.04 -14.70 -15.74
C GLY A 55 -15.84 -13.20 -15.94
N PHE A 56 -16.88 -12.45 -15.71
CA PHE A 56 -16.86 -10.99 -15.85
C PHE A 56 -17.80 -10.36 -14.83
N ILE A 57 -17.41 -9.19 -14.34
CA ILE A 57 -18.32 -8.22 -13.75
C ILE A 57 -18.49 -7.05 -14.69
N THR A 58 -19.67 -6.46 -14.72
CA THR A 58 -19.95 -5.34 -15.61
C THR A 58 -20.55 -4.18 -14.82
N VAL A 59 -19.82 -3.08 -14.75
CA VAL A 59 -20.34 -1.79 -14.24
C VAL A 59 -21.21 -1.18 -15.31
N LYS A 60 -22.48 -0.87 -15.02
CA LYS A 60 -23.44 -0.27 -15.93
C LYS A 60 -23.68 1.20 -15.58
N GLY A 61 -23.70 2.04 -16.59
CA GLY A 61 -24.09 3.43 -16.47
C GLY A 61 -23.22 4.25 -15.53
N ALA A 62 -21.92 4.01 -15.49
CA ALA A 62 -20.98 4.72 -14.62
C ALA A 62 -20.93 6.21 -14.99
N ARG A 63 -21.36 7.09 -14.07
CA ARG A 63 -21.48 8.54 -14.30
C ARG A 63 -21.03 9.41 -13.13
N GLU A 64 -20.25 8.85 -12.22
CA GLU A 64 -19.67 9.59 -11.10
C GLU A 64 -18.59 10.54 -11.61
N ASN A 65 -18.58 11.77 -11.10
CA ASN A 65 -17.68 12.87 -11.46
C ASN A 65 -17.64 13.12 -12.99
N ASN A 66 -16.53 12.83 -13.64
CA ASN A 66 -16.34 13.09 -15.09
C ASN A 66 -16.67 11.88 -15.99
N LEU A 67 -17.16 10.78 -15.44
CA LEU A 67 -17.58 9.61 -16.22
C LEU A 67 -18.82 9.92 -17.07
N LYS A 68 -18.83 9.46 -18.30
CA LYS A 68 -19.82 9.82 -19.33
C LYS A 68 -20.90 8.74 -19.53
N ASN A 69 -21.44 8.20 -18.43
CA ASN A 69 -22.45 7.14 -18.46
C ASN A 69 -21.95 5.92 -19.23
N ILE A 70 -20.80 5.40 -18.82
CA ILE A 70 -20.11 4.32 -19.52
C ILE A 70 -20.41 2.96 -18.91
N ASP A 71 -20.44 1.92 -19.75
CA ASP A 71 -20.45 0.52 -19.34
C ASP A 71 -19.03 -0.03 -19.39
N VAL A 72 -18.59 -0.69 -18.31
CA VAL A 72 -17.23 -1.23 -18.20
C VAL A 72 -17.27 -2.70 -17.79
N LYS A 73 -16.77 -3.56 -18.68
CA LYS A 73 -16.68 -5.00 -18.45
C LYS A 73 -15.28 -5.35 -17.93
N ILE A 74 -15.22 -5.94 -16.74
CA ILE A 74 -13.98 -6.29 -16.04
C ILE A 74 -13.85 -7.81 -15.97
N PRO A 75 -12.80 -8.40 -16.55
CA PRO A 75 -12.62 -9.85 -16.55
C PRO A 75 -12.15 -10.35 -15.18
N LEU A 76 -12.62 -11.54 -14.79
CA LEU A 76 -12.26 -12.24 -13.56
C LEU A 76 -11.19 -13.31 -13.79
N GLY A 77 -10.46 -13.68 -12.73
CA GLY A 77 -9.43 -14.71 -12.76
C GLY A 77 -8.11 -14.28 -13.42
N ILE A 78 -7.99 -13.01 -13.80
CA ILE A 78 -6.80 -12.43 -14.43
C ILE A 78 -6.43 -11.10 -13.78
N MET A 79 -5.20 -10.63 -14.02
CA MET A 79 -4.78 -9.28 -13.61
C MET A 79 -5.34 -8.26 -14.60
N THR A 80 -6.11 -7.29 -14.10
CA THR A 80 -6.64 -6.18 -14.88
C THR A 80 -5.98 -4.87 -14.47
N CYS A 81 -5.42 -4.13 -15.42
CA CYS A 81 -4.84 -2.81 -15.19
C CYS A 81 -5.77 -1.72 -15.74
N ILE A 82 -6.10 -0.73 -14.92
CA ILE A 82 -6.84 0.46 -15.33
C ILE A 82 -5.84 1.62 -15.43
N THR A 83 -5.63 2.11 -16.65
CA THR A 83 -4.61 3.12 -16.96
C THR A 83 -5.24 4.36 -17.59
N GLY A 84 -4.49 5.44 -17.63
CA GLY A 84 -4.91 6.72 -18.23
C GLY A 84 -4.21 7.91 -17.57
N VAL A 85 -4.31 9.08 -18.18
CA VAL A 85 -3.75 10.34 -17.64
C VAL A 85 -4.40 10.72 -16.31
N SER A 86 -3.74 11.59 -15.53
CA SER A 86 -4.33 12.12 -14.29
C SER A 86 -5.65 12.83 -14.59
N GLY A 87 -6.66 12.62 -13.72
CA GLY A 87 -8.00 13.22 -13.91
C GLY A 87 -8.89 12.52 -14.93
N SER A 88 -8.47 11.40 -15.57
CA SER A 88 -9.28 10.70 -16.60
C SER A 88 -10.49 9.93 -16.05
N GLY A 89 -10.68 9.86 -14.72
CA GLY A 89 -11.81 9.15 -14.11
C GLY A 89 -11.49 7.75 -13.56
N LYS A 90 -10.22 7.32 -13.58
CA LYS A 90 -9.82 6.00 -13.05
C LYS A 90 -10.31 5.77 -11.62
N SER A 91 -9.99 6.70 -10.72
CA SER A 91 -10.39 6.60 -9.30
C SER A 91 -11.91 6.71 -9.12
N SER A 92 -12.60 7.49 -9.97
CA SER A 92 -14.06 7.55 -9.96
C SER A 92 -14.68 6.21 -10.30
N LEU A 93 -14.13 5.50 -11.29
CA LEU A 93 -14.60 4.17 -11.66
C LEU A 93 -14.19 3.11 -10.61
N THR A 94 -12.91 3.08 -10.21
CA THR A 94 -12.38 2.01 -9.36
C THR A 94 -12.76 2.17 -7.89
N ASN A 95 -12.50 3.36 -7.32
CA ASN A 95 -12.64 3.56 -5.88
C ASN A 95 -14.07 4.00 -5.52
N GLU A 96 -14.61 4.99 -6.26
CA GLU A 96 -15.92 5.55 -5.91
C GLU A 96 -17.08 4.63 -6.30
N ILE A 97 -17.01 3.97 -7.45
CA ILE A 97 -18.09 3.08 -7.90
C ILE A 97 -17.78 1.63 -7.54
N LEU A 98 -16.78 1.02 -8.20
CA LEU A 98 -16.54 -0.41 -8.14
C LEU A 98 -16.23 -0.89 -6.72
N TYR A 99 -15.19 -0.34 -6.09
CA TYR A 99 -14.79 -0.74 -4.75
C TYR A 99 -15.91 -0.52 -3.73
N LYS A 100 -16.52 0.67 -3.68
CA LYS A 100 -17.58 0.97 -2.72
C LYS A 100 -18.80 0.07 -2.91
N ARG A 101 -19.19 -0.23 -4.16
CA ARG A 101 -20.29 -1.16 -4.42
C ARG A 101 -19.97 -2.57 -3.95
N LEU A 102 -18.78 -3.09 -4.29
CA LEU A 102 -18.31 -4.40 -3.85
C LEU A 102 -18.16 -4.47 -2.31
N ALA A 103 -17.59 -3.46 -1.68
CA ALA A 103 -17.43 -3.39 -0.24
C ALA A 103 -18.78 -3.39 0.49
N ARG A 104 -19.76 -2.67 -0.04
CA ARG A 104 -21.12 -2.63 0.51
C ARG A 104 -21.81 -3.99 0.41
N ASP A 105 -21.78 -4.59 -0.78
CA ASP A 105 -22.60 -5.77 -1.08
C ASP A 105 -21.93 -7.07 -0.59
N LEU A 106 -20.58 -7.18 -0.66
CA LEU A 106 -19.85 -8.39 -0.26
C LEU A 106 -19.33 -8.31 1.18
N ASN A 107 -18.76 -7.17 1.57
CA ASN A 107 -18.14 -7.01 2.89
C ASN A 107 -19.05 -6.34 3.92
N ARG A 108 -20.29 -5.97 3.56
CA ARG A 108 -21.28 -5.27 4.41
C ARG A 108 -20.76 -3.93 4.93
N ALA A 109 -19.88 -3.26 4.19
CA ALA A 109 -19.33 -1.96 4.56
C ALA A 109 -20.41 -0.87 4.45
N ARG A 110 -20.37 0.08 5.40
CA ARG A 110 -21.26 1.25 5.39
C ARG A 110 -20.66 2.35 4.49
N CYS A 111 -20.75 2.18 3.19
CA CYS A 111 -20.30 3.16 2.20
C CYS A 111 -21.34 3.36 1.11
N ILE A 112 -21.35 4.53 0.50
CA ILE A 112 -22.26 4.89 -0.58
C ILE A 112 -21.46 4.86 -1.87
N PRO A 113 -21.78 3.95 -2.81
CA PRO A 113 -21.15 3.93 -4.13
C PRO A 113 -21.49 5.18 -4.93
N GLY A 114 -20.55 5.60 -5.79
CA GLY A 114 -20.77 6.70 -6.73
C GLY A 114 -21.87 6.38 -7.76
N ALA A 115 -22.29 7.38 -8.50
CA ALA A 115 -23.42 7.30 -9.42
C ALA A 115 -23.19 6.29 -10.56
N HIS A 116 -24.00 5.25 -10.61
CA HIS A 116 -24.06 4.21 -11.64
C HIS A 116 -25.45 3.57 -11.63
N ASP A 117 -25.75 2.75 -12.62
CA ASP A 117 -27.04 2.05 -12.67
C ASP A 117 -26.98 0.74 -11.88
N ASP A 118 -26.08 -0.17 -12.24
CA ASP A 118 -25.90 -1.45 -11.54
C ASP A 118 -24.50 -2.04 -11.78
N ILE A 119 -24.17 -3.11 -11.04
CA ILE A 119 -23.01 -3.97 -11.29
C ILE A 119 -23.46 -5.41 -11.38
N GLU A 120 -23.37 -5.98 -12.57
CA GLU A 120 -23.70 -7.37 -12.86
C GLU A 120 -22.53 -8.31 -12.54
N GLY A 121 -22.80 -9.56 -12.14
CA GLY A 121 -21.79 -10.61 -11.95
C GLY A 121 -21.16 -10.63 -10.54
N LEU A 122 -21.75 -9.94 -9.57
CA LEU A 122 -21.28 -9.89 -8.19
C LEU A 122 -21.31 -11.26 -7.50
N GLU A 123 -22.22 -12.13 -7.89
CA GLU A 123 -22.37 -13.50 -7.38
C GLU A 123 -21.14 -14.38 -7.64
N GLN A 124 -20.24 -13.96 -8.50
CA GLN A 124 -18.99 -14.64 -8.81
C GLN A 124 -17.85 -14.28 -7.84
N LEU A 125 -18.10 -13.39 -6.87
CA LEU A 125 -17.09 -12.86 -5.94
C LEU A 125 -17.49 -13.13 -4.50
N ASP A 126 -16.52 -13.51 -3.66
CA ASP A 126 -16.75 -13.75 -2.22
C ASP A 126 -16.54 -12.48 -1.40
N LYS A 127 -15.55 -11.69 -1.73
CA LYS A 127 -15.16 -10.47 -1.00
C LYS A 127 -14.34 -9.53 -1.86
N VAL A 128 -14.20 -8.27 -1.42
CA VAL A 128 -13.25 -7.31 -1.97
C VAL A 128 -12.21 -6.94 -0.91
N ILE A 129 -10.96 -6.81 -1.34
CA ILE A 129 -9.85 -6.33 -0.52
C ILE A 129 -9.28 -5.09 -1.19
N ASP A 130 -9.25 -3.98 -0.45
CA ASP A 130 -8.60 -2.75 -0.87
C ASP A 130 -7.18 -2.71 -0.31
N ILE A 131 -6.22 -2.46 -1.17
CA ILE A 131 -4.81 -2.30 -0.81
C ILE A 131 -4.37 -0.95 -1.33
N ASP A 132 -4.15 -0.02 -0.43
CA ASP A 132 -3.66 1.31 -0.76
C ASP A 132 -2.25 1.55 -0.19
N GLN A 133 -1.67 2.69 -0.53
CA GLN A 133 -0.37 3.12 -0.03
C GLN A 133 -0.49 4.15 1.09
N SER A 134 -1.65 4.27 1.71
CA SER A 134 -1.86 5.18 2.83
C SER A 134 -0.99 4.77 4.03
N PRO A 135 -0.42 5.74 4.77
CA PRO A 135 0.27 5.43 6.01
C PRO A 135 -0.66 4.75 7.02
N ILE A 136 -0.15 3.75 7.76
CA ILE A 136 -0.89 3.00 8.81
C ILE A 136 -1.38 3.91 9.95
N GLY A 137 -1.22 5.19 9.84
CA GLY A 137 -1.66 6.22 10.76
C GLY A 137 -0.79 7.45 10.63
N ARG A 138 -1.29 8.54 11.23
CA ARG A 138 -0.66 9.87 11.11
C ARG A 138 0.13 10.27 12.35
N THR A 139 0.27 9.37 13.32
CA THR A 139 0.96 9.66 14.59
C THR A 139 2.22 8.81 14.74
N PRO A 140 3.24 9.27 15.48
CA PRO A 140 4.43 8.48 15.79
C PRO A 140 4.12 7.15 16.51
N ARG A 141 2.94 7.04 17.12
CA ARG A 141 2.46 5.82 17.79
C ARG A 141 1.85 4.79 16.84
N SER A 142 1.58 5.19 15.62
CA SER A 142 1.03 4.30 14.60
C SER A 142 2.17 3.50 13.96
N ASN A 143 2.17 2.20 14.18
CA ASN A 143 3.18 1.30 13.64
C ASN A 143 2.54 -0.05 13.25
N PRO A 144 3.18 -0.82 12.37
CA PRO A 144 2.65 -2.11 11.90
C PRO A 144 2.35 -3.10 13.01
N ALA A 145 3.20 -3.18 14.04
CA ALA A 145 3.04 -4.14 15.13
C ALA A 145 1.79 -3.85 15.98
N THR A 146 1.46 -2.58 16.19
CA THR A 146 0.22 -2.19 16.86
C THR A 146 -1.01 -2.45 15.98
N TYR A 147 -0.91 -2.12 14.69
CA TYR A 147 -2.00 -2.31 13.73
C TYR A 147 -2.39 -3.78 13.57
N THR A 148 -1.41 -4.68 13.50
CA THR A 148 -1.63 -6.13 13.36
C THR A 148 -1.94 -6.84 14.67
N GLY A 149 -1.86 -6.15 15.81
CA GLY A 149 -2.06 -6.74 17.14
C GLY A 149 -0.85 -7.52 17.68
N VAL A 150 0.23 -7.67 16.93
CA VAL A 150 1.45 -8.38 17.35
C VAL A 150 2.07 -7.73 18.60
N PHE A 151 1.94 -6.43 18.75
CA PHE A 151 2.48 -5.71 19.90
C PHE A 151 1.84 -6.13 21.23
N ASP A 152 0.59 -6.59 21.22
CA ASP A 152 -0.06 -7.15 22.42
C ASP A 152 0.64 -8.44 22.87
N MET A 153 0.97 -9.33 21.93
CA MET A 153 1.72 -10.57 22.21
C MET A 153 3.13 -10.26 22.75
N ILE A 154 3.80 -9.26 22.17
CA ILE A 154 5.11 -8.81 22.64
C ILE A 154 5.02 -8.30 24.09
N ARG A 155 4.02 -7.50 24.43
CA ARG A 155 3.82 -7.01 25.80
C ARG A 155 3.53 -8.13 26.79
N ASP A 156 2.73 -9.10 26.40
CA ASP A 156 2.44 -10.27 27.24
C ASP A 156 3.71 -11.12 27.47
N LEU A 157 4.53 -11.29 26.43
CA LEU A 157 5.82 -11.98 26.55
C LEU A 157 6.76 -11.26 27.52
N PHE A 158 6.94 -9.94 27.37
CA PHE A 158 7.78 -9.15 28.27
C PHE A 158 7.27 -9.18 29.73
N ALA A 159 5.95 -9.10 29.94
CA ALA A 159 5.36 -9.20 31.27
C ALA A 159 5.54 -10.59 31.91
N SER A 160 5.73 -11.64 31.11
CA SER A 160 5.94 -13.00 31.57
C SER A 160 7.39 -13.31 31.98
N THR A 161 8.35 -12.44 31.68
CA THR A 161 9.76 -12.64 32.02
C THR A 161 9.99 -12.69 33.55
N PRO A 162 11.00 -13.44 34.02
CA PRO A 162 11.32 -13.51 35.45
C PRO A 162 11.53 -12.13 36.08
N ASP A 163 12.27 -11.24 35.42
CA ASP A 163 12.56 -9.89 35.92
C ASP A 163 11.30 -9.02 36.03
N ALA A 164 10.40 -9.12 35.06
CA ALA A 164 9.14 -8.40 35.11
C ALA A 164 8.24 -8.89 36.24
N LYS A 165 8.17 -10.20 36.43
CA LYS A 165 7.40 -10.82 37.52
C LYS A 165 7.97 -10.45 38.88
N ALA A 166 9.30 -10.49 39.06
CA ALA A 166 9.96 -10.10 40.29
C ALA A 166 9.69 -8.64 40.70
N ARG A 167 9.50 -7.76 39.68
CA ARG A 167 9.18 -6.33 39.85
C ARG A 167 7.69 -6.03 39.88
N GLY A 168 6.82 -7.02 39.71
CA GLY A 168 5.36 -6.85 39.62
C GLY A 168 4.89 -6.10 38.38
N TYR A 169 5.65 -6.12 37.27
CA TYR A 169 5.30 -5.41 36.09
C TYR A 169 4.22 -6.14 35.31
N GLN A 170 3.16 -5.40 35.00
CA GLN A 170 2.07 -5.85 34.14
C GLN A 170 2.32 -5.39 32.68
N LYS A 171 1.57 -5.93 31.72
CA LYS A 171 1.72 -5.58 30.29
C LYS A 171 1.62 -4.08 29.96
N GLY A 172 0.91 -3.30 30.78
CA GLY A 172 0.84 -1.85 30.66
C GLY A 172 2.20 -1.16 30.84
N ARG A 173 3.14 -1.75 31.59
CA ARG A 173 4.49 -1.24 31.79
C ARG A 173 5.31 -1.23 30.50
N PHE A 174 4.98 -2.09 29.54
CA PHE A 174 5.63 -2.23 28.25
C PHE A 174 4.85 -1.54 27.12
N SER A 175 3.96 -0.60 27.47
CA SER A 175 3.17 0.16 26.51
C SER A 175 3.64 1.61 26.42
N PHE A 176 3.87 2.09 25.21
CA PHE A 176 4.18 3.51 24.96
C PHE A 176 2.93 4.41 25.00
N ASN A 177 1.73 3.85 25.13
CA ASN A 177 0.46 4.60 25.20
C ASN A 177 -0.04 4.83 26.64
N VAL A 178 0.39 4.02 27.60
CA VAL A 178 -0.15 4.00 28.95
C VAL A 178 0.78 4.75 29.90
N LYS A 179 0.21 5.60 30.76
CA LYS A 179 0.95 6.27 31.84
C LYS A 179 1.62 5.23 32.74
N GLY A 180 2.88 5.46 33.09
CA GLY A 180 3.70 4.49 33.83
C GLY A 180 4.41 3.43 32.98
N GLY A 181 4.01 3.25 31.73
CA GLY A 181 4.72 2.44 30.74
C GLY A 181 5.49 3.30 29.74
N ARG A 182 4.91 4.44 29.33
CA ARG A 182 5.49 5.37 28.38
C ARG A 182 6.50 6.33 29.04
N CYS A 183 7.35 6.91 28.22
CA CYS A 183 8.16 8.06 28.62
C CYS A 183 7.24 9.28 28.83
N GLU A 184 7.27 9.90 29.99
CA GLU A 184 6.39 11.06 30.28
C GLU A 184 6.90 12.34 29.61
N ALA A 185 8.20 12.46 29.27
CA ALA A 185 8.73 13.62 28.57
C ALA A 185 8.19 13.74 27.13
N CYS A 186 8.19 12.63 26.36
CA CYS A 186 7.66 12.60 25.00
C CYS A 186 6.23 12.04 24.90
N SER A 187 5.63 11.69 26.03
CA SER A 187 4.30 11.06 26.13
C SER A 187 4.14 9.79 25.27
N GLY A 188 5.24 9.10 24.94
CA GLY A 188 5.28 7.91 24.10
C GLY A 188 5.49 8.17 22.61
N ASP A 189 5.69 9.41 22.21
CA ASP A 189 5.89 9.75 20.77
C ASP A 189 7.32 9.48 20.28
N GLY A 190 8.28 9.29 21.19
CA GLY A 190 9.70 9.09 20.85
C GLY A 190 10.43 10.37 20.43
N ILE A 191 9.70 11.45 20.20
CA ILE A 191 10.20 12.77 19.84
C ILE A 191 9.62 13.84 20.75
N LEU A 192 10.36 14.91 21.00
CA LEU A 192 9.88 16.10 21.69
C LEU A 192 9.57 17.16 20.64
N LYS A 193 8.33 17.63 20.62
CA LYS A 193 7.93 18.79 19.79
C LYS A 193 8.12 20.06 20.60
N ILE A 194 8.99 20.93 20.15
CA ILE A 194 9.19 22.26 20.71
C ILE A 194 8.52 23.25 19.76
N GLU A 195 7.41 23.82 20.16
CA GLU A 195 6.75 24.89 19.43
C GLU A 195 7.48 26.19 19.75
N MET A 196 8.12 26.77 18.75
CA MET A 196 8.70 28.12 18.84
C MET A 196 7.69 29.11 18.29
N HIS A 197 7.14 29.91 19.17
CA HIS A 197 6.34 31.07 18.80
C HIS A 197 7.29 32.27 18.60
N PHE A 198 7.41 32.73 17.37
CA PHE A 198 8.14 33.96 17.03
C PHE A 198 7.14 35.07 16.74
#